data_e193d0805817bc9c6a46434a60cff812
#
_entry.id   e193d0805817bc9c6a46434a60cff812
#
_cell.length_a   1.000
_cell.length_b   1.000
_cell.length_c   1.000
_cell.angle_alpha   90.00
_cell.angle_beta   90.00
_cell.angle_gamma   90.00
#
_symmetry.space_group_name_H-M   'P 1'
#
loop_
_entity.id
_entity.type
_entity.pdbx_description
1 polymer ?
#
loop_
_entity_poly.entity_id
_entity_poly.type
_entity_poly.pdbx_seq_one_letter_code
_entity_poly.pdbx_strand_id
1 'polypeptide(L)'
;MGQNPATNGSMPKGIWPVHNQQLDNPAALDHFTTRNGIEFAGTHLIIDLWGARYLDDLGLMENTLRRAVTVAGATLLHIHLHHFTPNGGISGVAVLAESHISVHTWPECGFAAFDIFM
;
A
#
# COMPACT_ATOMS: atom_id res chain seq x y z
N MET A 1 39.84 19.69 -18.06
CA MET A 1 38.45 20.08 -17.90
C MET A 1 37.60 18.82 -17.84
N GLY A 2 37.24 18.40 -16.67
CA GLY A 2 36.42 17.23 -16.50
C GLY A 2 35.01 17.52 -16.97
N GLN A 3 34.57 16.83 -18.00
CA GLN A 3 33.15 16.79 -18.30
C GLN A 3 32.46 16.08 -17.16
N ASN A 4 31.55 16.76 -16.56
CA ASN A 4 30.73 16.20 -15.48
C ASN A 4 29.87 15.08 -16.07
N PRO A 5 30.03 13.82 -15.67
CA PRO A 5 29.23 12.73 -16.20
C PRO A 5 27.77 12.82 -15.80
N ALA A 6 27.40 13.73 -14.92
CA ALA A 6 26.00 13.92 -14.47
C ALA A 6 25.14 14.64 -15.50
N THR A 7 25.72 15.12 -16.62
CA THR A 7 24.96 15.87 -17.63
C THR A 7 24.12 14.98 -18.56
N ASN A 8 24.23 13.68 -18.46
CA ASN A 8 23.49 12.77 -19.34
C ASN A 8 22.05 12.51 -18.90
N GLY A 9 21.59 13.13 -17.83
CA GLY A 9 20.20 13.04 -17.42
C GLY A 9 19.65 11.62 -17.23
N SER A 10 20.52 10.60 -17.19
CA SER A 10 20.08 9.24 -16.95
C SER A 10 19.79 9.06 -15.48
N MET A 11 18.53 8.91 -15.13
CA MET A 11 18.14 8.51 -13.80
C MET A 11 18.61 7.09 -13.49
N PRO A 12 18.86 6.76 -12.22
CA PRO A 12 19.19 5.40 -11.82
C PRO A 12 18.15 4.41 -12.33
N LYS A 13 18.62 3.27 -12.82
CA LYS A 13 17.80 2.19 -13.39
C LYS A 13 16.83 1.68 -12.37
N GLY A 14 16.19 2.04 -11.61
CA GLY A 14 15.19 1.56 -10.65
C GLY A 14 14.07 2.56 -10.39
N ILE A 15 14.22 3.76 -10.96
CA ILE A 15 13.25 4.84 -10.75
C ILE A 15 12.37 5.04 -11.99
N TRP A 16 12.73 4.42 -13.09
CA TRP A 16 11.96 4.55 -14.31
C TRP A 16 10.69 3.74 -14.28
N PRO A 17 9.60 4.30 -14.77
CA PRO A 17 8.44 3.49 -15.05
C PRO A 17 8.81 2.39 -16.03
N VAL A 18 8.07 1.35 -15.95
CA VAL A 18 8.25 0.10 -16.67
C VAL A 18 8.63 0.32 -18.12
N HIS A 19 9.68 -0.33 -18.50
CA HIS A 19 10.16 -0.29 -19.86
C HIS A 19 9.13 -0.86 -20.84
N ASN A 20 9.09 -0.33 -22.05
CA ASN A 20 8.17 -0.77 -23.12
C ASN A 20 8.11 -2.29 -23.33
N GLN A 21 9.16 -3.02 -22.99
CA GLN A 21 9.16 -4.48 -23.10
C GLN A 21 8.11 -5.17 -22.20
N GLN A 22 7.71 -4.55 -21.11
CA GLN A 22 6.64 -5.10 -20.28
C GLN A 22 5.26 -4.81 -20.82
N LEU A 23 5.14 -3.75 -21.62
CA LEU A 23 3.89 -3.39 -22.27
C LEU A 23 3.51 -4.34 -23.41
N ASP A 24 4.49 -4.97 -24.00
CA ASP A 24 4.29 -5.93 -25.09
C ASP A 24 3.89 -7.33 -24.58
N ASN A 25 3.93 -7.56 -23.25
CA ASN A 25 3.53 -8.81 -22.63
C ASN A 25 2.17 -8.64 -21.94
N PRO A 26 1.09 -9.23 -22.45
CA PRO A 26 -0.24 -9.11 -21.88
C PRO A 26 -0.30 -9.49 -20.39
N ALA A 27 0.47 -10.48 -19.95
CA ALA A 27 0.51 -10.89 -18.55
C ALA A 27 1.12 -9.83 -17.63
N ALA A 28 2.05 -9.01 -18.13
CA ALA A 28 2.66 -7.93 -17.38
C ALA A 28 1.73 -6.71 -17.22
N LEU A 29 0.70 -6.60 -18.04
CA LEU A 29 -0.25 -5.48 -18.01
C LEU A 29 -1.35 -5.65 -16.97
N ASP A 30 -1.53 -6.86 -16.42
CA ASP A 30 -2.63 -7.17 -15.49
C ASP A 30 -2.63 -6.30 -14.23
N HIS A 31 -1.46 -5.77 -13.84
CA HIS A 31 -1.30 -4.99 -12.62
C HIS A 31 -0.94 -3.53 -12.90
N PHE A 32 -1.09 -3.09 -14.14
CA PHE A 32 -0.81 -1.70 -14.52
C PHE A 32 -2.08 -0.98 -14.96
N THR A 33 -2.12 0.29 -14.65
CA THR A 33 -3.23 1.20 -14.99
C THR A 33 -2.66 2.38 -15.77
N THR A 34 -3.44 2.90 -16.72
CA THR A 34 -3.11 4.12 -17.42
C THR A 34 -4.13 5.21 -17.08
N ARG A 35 -3.64 6.35 -16.66
CA ARG A 35 -4.46 7.54 -16.41
C ARG A 35 -3.75 8.78 -16.94
N ASN A 36 -4.43 9.54 -17.79
CA ASN A 36 -3.88 10.74 -18.43
C ASN A 36 -2.55 10.48 -19.16
N GLY A 37 -2.42 9.30 -19.80
CA GLY A 37 -1.22 8.91 -20.53
C GLY A 37 -0.07 8.45 -19.63
N ILE A 38 -0.26 8.34 -18.33
CA ILE A 38 0.75 7.88 -17.37
C ILE A 38 0.41 6.45 -16.96
N GLU A 39 1.38 5.57 -17.09
CA GLU A 39 1.28 4.18 -16.64
C GLU A 39 1.78 4.04 -15.21
N PHE A 40 1.03 3.30 -14.38
CA PHE A 40 1.41 3.07 -13.00
C PHE A 40 0.84 1.74 -12.49
N ALA A 41 1.48 1.17 -11.48
CA ALA A 41 1.11 -0.12 -10.93
C ALA A 41 -0.13 -0.03 -10.01
N GLY A 42 -0.40 1.11 -9.44
CA GLY A 42 -1.52 1.31 -8.54
C GLY A 42 -1.53 2.69 -7.92
N THR A 43 -2.52 2.91 -7.09
CA THR A 43 -2.69 4.17 -6.36
C THR A 43 -2.31 3.96 -4.90
N HIS A 44 -1.49 4.85 -4.34
CA HIS A 44 -1.23 4.94 -2.91
C HIS A 44 -2.21 5.88 -2.24
N LEU A 45 -2.89 5.37 -1.22
CA LEU A 45 -3.77 6.15 -0.37
C LEU A 45 -3.24 6.06 1.07
N ILE A 46 -2.99 7.21 1.67
CA ILE A 46 -2.54 7.32 3.06
C ILE A 46 -3.66 7.97 3.86
N ILE A 47 -4.06 7.33 4.96
CA ILE A 47 -5.17 7.79 5.79
C ILE A 47 -4.69 7.91 7.24
N ASP A 48 -4.83 9.08 7.82
CA ASP A 48 -4.64 9.33 9.24
C ASP A 48 -5.98 9.58 9.90
N LEU A 49 -6.29 8.82 10.94
CA LEU A 49 -7.49 8.97 11.73
C LEU A 49 -7.16 9.50 13.11
N TRP A 50 -7.78 10.60 13.49
CA TRP A 50 -7.68 11.22 14.81
C TRP A 50 -9.01 11.07 15.56
N GLY A 51 -8.95 10.89 16.88
CA GLY A 51 -10.15 10.69 17.67
C GLY A 51 -10.87 9.39 17.35
N ALA A 52 -10.14 8.39 16.86
CA ALA A 52 -10.68 7.08 16.53
C ALA A 52 -10.87 6.22 17.77
N ARG A 53 -11.76 5.25 17.67
CA ARG A 53 -12.15 4.35 18.76
C ARG A 53 -11.93 2.89 18.38
N TYR A 54 -11.94 2.01 19.39
CA TYR A 54 -11.81 0.56 19.21
C TYR A 54 -10.50 0.15 18.54
N LEU A 55 -9.46 0.94 18.73
CA LEU A 55 -8.16 0.77 18.07
C LEU A 55 -7.34 -0.37 18.67
N ASP A 56 -7.77 -0.93 19.79
CA ASP A 56 -7.18 -2.09 20.46
C ASP A 56 -8.00 -3.38 20.27
N ASP A 57 -9.07 -3.32 19.51
CA ASP A 57 -9.92 -4.49 19.24
C ASP A 57 -9.41 -5.23 18.00
N LEU A 58 -8.64 -6.30 18.25
CA LEU A 58 -8.02 -7.09 17.20
C LEU A 58 -9.04 -7.74 16.27
N GLY A 59 -10.12 -8.32 16.85
CA GLY A 59 -11.16 -8.95 16.05
C GLY A 59 -11.91 -7.97 15.17
N LEU A 60 -12.23 -6.80 15.71
CA LEU A 60 -12.88 -5.75 14.94
C LEU A 60 -11.97 -5.24 13.81
N MET A 61 -10.69 -5.05 14.09
CA MET A 61 -9.73 -4.61 13.08
C MET A 61 -9.63 -5.63 11.93
N GLU A 62 -9.50 -6.91 12.26
CA GLU A 62 -9.43 -7.95 11.24
C GLU A 62 -10.69 -7.97 10.37
N ASN A 63 -11.85 -7.95 11.01
CA ASN A 63 -13.14 -7.95 10.29
C ASN A 63 -13.30 -6.71 9.41
N THR A 64 -12.86 -5.57 9.90
CA THR A 64 -12.91 -4.31 9.14
C THR A 64 -12.03 -4.38 7.91
N LEU A 65 -10.80 -4.89 8.03
CA LEU A 65 -9.90 -5.04 6.90
C LEU A 65 -10.45 -6.04 5.87
N ARG A 66 -10.97 -7.18 6.33
CA ARG A 66 -11.59 -8.16 5.44
C ARG A 66 -12.78 -7.58 4.69
N ARG A 67 -13.60 -6.83 5.37
CA ARG A 67 -14.76 -6.16 4.75
C ARG A 67 -14.31 -5.10 3.74
N ALA A 68 -13.29 -4.31 4.08
CA ALA A 68 -12.73 -3.32 3.18
C ALA A 68 -12.23 -3.96 1.88
N VAL A 69 -11.53 -5.09 1.98
CA VAL A 69 -11.06 -5.85 0.82
C VAL A 69 -12.23 -6.29 -0.06
N THR A 70 -13.28 -6.84 0.55
CA THR A 70 -14.48 -7.28 -0.18
C THR A 70 -15.17 -6.14 -0.89
N VAL A 71 -15.39 -5.02 -0.20
CA VAL A 71 -16.06 -3.83 -0.76
C VAL A 71 -15.23 -3.23 -1.90
N ALA A 72 -13.91 -3.25 -1.78
CA ALA A 72 -13.01 -2.78 -2.83
C ALA A 72 -12.94 -3.70 -4.05
N GLY A 73 -13.51 -4.90 -3.98
CA GLY A 73 -13.41 -5.90 -5.03
C GLY A 73 -12.03 -6.50 -5.16
N ALA A 74 -11.21 -6.40 -4.12
CA ALA A 74 -9.86 -6.93 -4.08
C ALA A 74 -9.84 -8.39 -3.61
N THR A 75 -8.71 -9.06 -3.82
CA THR A 75 -8.51 -10.46 -3.46
C THR A 75 -7.54 -10.56 -2.29
N LEU A 76 -8.04 -11.00 -1.14
CA LEU A 76 -7.21 -11.22 0.05
C LEU A 76 -6.41 -12.51 -0.10
N LEU A 77 -5.08 -12.40 0.00
CA LEU A 77 -4.17 -13.55 0.03
C LEU A 77 -3.80 -13.94 1.45
N HIS A 78 -3.49 -12.97 2.29
CA HIS A 78 -3.05 -13.18 3.66
C HIS A 78 -3.32 -11.94 4.50
N ILE A 79 -3.60 -12.16 5.77
CA ILE A 79 -3.71 -11.08 6.75
C ILE A 79 -2.94 -11.47 8.01
N HIS A 80 -2.16 -10.55 8.53
CA HIS A 80 -1.46 -10.71 9.79
C HIS A 80 -1.58 -9.43 10.60
N LEU A 81 -2.04 -9.56 11.83
CA LEU A 81 -2.15 -8.47 12.79
C LEU A 81 -1.38 -8.84 14.05
N HIS A 82 -0.57 -7.91 14.52
CA HIS A 82 0.12 -8.02 15.79
C HIS A 82 -0.54 -7.09 16.81
N HIS A 83 -0.84 -7.63 17.97
CA HIS A 83 -1.45 -6.89 19.07
C HIS A 83 -0.40 -6.62 20.15
N PHE A 84 -0.06 -5.36 20.32
CA PHE A 84 0.96 -4.97 21.28
C PHE A 84 0.44 -4.94 22.71
N THR A 85 1.31 -5.22 23.66
CA THR A 85 1.06 -5.04 25.09
C THR A 85 2.13 -4.10 25.66
N PRO A 86 1.81 -3.26 26.65
CA PRO A 86 0.54 -3.16 27.37
C PRO A 86 -0.53 -2.26 26.70
N ASN A 87 -0.18 -1.42 25.73
CA ASN A 87 -1.07 -0.36 25.23
C ASN A 87 -2.18 -0.87 24.28
N GLY A 88 -2.09 -2.11 23.82
CA GLY A 88 -3.09 -2.70 22.98
C GLY A 88 -3.09 -2.22 21.52
N GLY A 89 -2.06 -1.49 21.10
CA GLY A 89 -1.90 -1.06 19.73
C GLY A 89 -1.83 -2.23 18.75
N ILE A 90 -2.26 -2.02 17.53
CA ILE A 90 -2.29 -3.01 16.48
C ILE A 90 -1.39 -2.55 15.34
N SER A 91 -0.56 -3.45 14.84
CA SER A 91 0.15 -3.27 13.57
C SER A 91 -0.08 -4.47 12.69
N GLY A 92 -0.32 -4.25 11.42
CA GLY A 92 -0.53 -5.36 10.54
C GLY A 92 -0.69 -5.02 9.10
N VAL A 93 -0.87 -6.07 8.32
CA VAL A 93 -0.98 -5.97 6.87
C VAL A 93 -1.97 -7.00 6.33
N ALA A 94 -2.78 -6.57 5.40
CA ALA A 94 -3.54 -7.44 4.51
C ALA A 94 -2.82 -7.47 3.16
N VAL A 95 -2.31 -8.62 2.79
CA VAL A 95 -1.66 -8.84 1.50
C VAL A 95 -2.73 -9.21 0.50
N LEU A 96 -2.79 -8.45 -0.57
CA LEU A 96 -3.78 -8.60 -1.64
C LEU A 96 -3.08 -9.07 -2.92
N ALA A 97 -3.81 -9.76 -3.78
CA ALA A 97 -3.29 -10.08 -5.12
C ALA A 97 -2.90 -8.80 -5.87
N GLU A 98 -3.61 -7.72 -5.62
CA GLU A 98 -3.40 -6.42 -6.23
C GLU A 98 -2.28 -5.62 -5.55
N SER A 99 -2.11 -5.71 -4.24
CA SER A 99 -1.02 -5.15 -3.45
C SER A 99 -1.23 -5.32 -1.93
N HIS A 100 -1.59 -4.27 -1.16
CA HIS A 100 -1.71 -4.39 0.28
C HIS A 100 -2.54 -3.28 0.93
N ILE A 101 -2.98 -3.56 2.16
CA ILE A 101 -3.44 -2.58 3.13
C ILE A 101 -2.62 -2.78 4.40
N SER A 102 -1.98 -1.74 4.90
CA SER A 102 -1.31 -1.77 6.20
C SER A 102 -2.05 -0.91 7.22
N VAL A 103 -1.89 -1.23 8.50
CA VAL A 103 -2.49 -0.49 9.60
C VAL A 103 -1.56 -0.42 10.79
N HIS A 104 -1.57 0.73 11.45
CA HIS A 104 -0.91 0.94 12.73
C HIS A 104 -1.85 1.75 13.63
N THR A 105 -2.02 1.35 14.86
CA THR A 105 -2.90 2.06 15.80
C THR A 105 -2.19 2.44 17.09
N TRP A 106 -2.59 3.56 17.64
CA TRP A 106 -2.15 4.10 18.93
C TRP A 106 -3.40 4.39 19.77
N PRO A 107 -3.94 3.38 20.46
CA PRO A 107 -5.16 3.55 21.27
C PRO A 107 -5.06 4.66 22.29
N GLU A 108 -3.87 4.84 22.88
CA GLU A 108 -3.60 5.84 23.91
C GLU A 108 -3.78 7.27 23.42
N CYS A 109 -3.67 7.53 22.13
CA CYS A 109 -3.90 8.86 21.54
C CYS A 109 -5.10 8.90 20.61
N GLY A 110 -5.84 7.81 20.44
CA GLY A 110 -6.96 7.75 19.51
C GLY A 110 -6.54 7.93 18.05
N PHE A 111 -5.33 7.49 17.69
CA PHE A 111 -4.75 7.68 16.37
C PHE A 111 -4.58 6.33 15.65
N ALA A 112 -4.91 6.32 14.37
CA ALA A 112 -4.61 5.19 13.49
C ALA A 112 -4.12 5.68 12.13
N ALA A 113 -3.17 4.98 11.57
CA ALA A 113 -2.63 5.23 10.25
C ALA A 113 -2.86 4.02 9.35
N PHE A 114 -3.34 4.27 8.15
CA PHE A 114 -3.51 3.26 7.12
C PHE A 114 -2.73 3.64 5.87
N ASP A 115 -2.18 2.64 5.22
CA ASP A 115 -1.57 2.76 3.91
C ASP A 115 -2.23 1.73 3.01
N ILE A 116 -2.73 2.17 1.88
CA ILE A 116 -3.44 1.31 0.92
C ILE A 116 -2.79 1.50 -0.44
N PHE A 117 -2.32 0.41 -1.00
CA PHE A 117 -1.81 0.39 -2.36
C PHE A 117 -2.64 -0.58 -3.20
N MET A 118 -3.27 -0.06 -4.25
CA MET A 118 -4.10 -0.82 -5.18
C MET A 118 -4.07 -0.25 -6.57
#